data_1f95762faf4ca4e77c0d3b1240dba93e
#
_entry.id   1f95762faf4ca4e77c0d3b1240dba93e
#
_cell.length_a   1.000
_cell.length_b   1.000
_cell.length_c   1.000
_cell.angle_alpha   90.00
_cell.angle_beta   90.00
_cell.angle_gamma   90.00
#
_symmetry.space_group_name_H-M   'P 1'
#
loop_
_entity.id
_entity.type
_entity.pdbx_description
1 polymer ?
#
loop_
_entity_poly.entity_id
_entity_poly.type
_entity_poly.pdbx_seq_one_letter_code
_entity_poly.pdbx_strand_id
1 'polypeptide(L)'
;EFEYGQGLLGAELPDSTDIFIPGETVADPPCLPQDWDSLYEATKKSVQNPIGMEPLSKLAHKGSKVTIVIPDIVKGGLQETAHRRVSIRVILDELYKAGVEKRDILLIFSNGLHPRTNVEEMQKILGDALFNEFYPSGQITSHDSEDYDHLVDLGTTDRGDPVLMNKYVYDLSLIHI
;
A
#
# COMPACT_ATOMS: atom_id res chain seq x y z
N GLU A 1 19.71 25.10 -6.51
CA GLU A 1 18.39 25.61 -6.07
C GLU A 1 17.36 24.48 -6.09
N PHE A 2 16.40 24.50 -5.20
CA PHE A 2 15.31 23.55 -5.15
C PHE A 2 14.01 24.24 -4.70
N GLU A 3 12.87 23.68 -5.07
CA GLU A 3 11.57 24.22 -4.70
C GLU A 3 11.34 24.11 -3.19
N TYR A 4 10.89 25.21 -2.59
CA TYR A 4 10.54 25.29 -1.17
C TYR A 4 9.29 26.16 -0.98
N GLY A 5 8.18 25.55 -0.66
CA GLY A 5 6.89 26.23 -0.59
C GLY A 5 6.49 26.82 -1.95
N GLN A 6 6.35 28.14 -2.02
CA GLN A 6 6.04 28.87 -3.26
C GLN A 6 7.26 29.57 -3.88
N GLY A 7 8.46 29.24 -3.44
CA GLY A 7 9.70 29.85 -3.90
C GLY A 7 10.81 28.84 -4.11
N LEU A 8 12.00 29.37 -4.38
CA LEU A 8 13.22 28.57 -4.50
C LEU A 8 14.12 28.83 -3.30
N LEU A 9 14.74 27.78 -2.80
CA LEU A 9 15.79 27.85 -1.79
C LEU A 9 17.12 27.42 -2.40
N GLY A 10 18.18 28.20 -2.17
CA GLY A 10 19.54 27.84 -2.55
C GLY A 10 20.24 27.08 -1.42
N ALA A 11 21.01 26.07 -1.77
CA ALA A 11 21.94 25.42 -0.87
C ALA A 11 23.29 25.23 -1.55
N GLU A 12 24.36 25.39 -0.80
CA GLU A 12 25.70 25.00 -1.23
C GLU A 12 25.92 23.53 -0.84
N LEU A 13 26.27 22.71 -1.81
CA LEU A 13 26.53 21.29 -1.64
C LEU A 13 28.01 21.02 -1.91
N PRO A 14 28.59 19.94 -1.34
CA PRO A 14 29.94 19.53 -1.68
C PRO A 14 30.09 19.27 -3.19
N ASP A 15 31.26 19.57 -3.77
CA ASP A 15 31.56 19.35 -5.19
C ASP A 15 31.39 17.86 -5.62
N SER A 16 31.49 16.95 -4.67
CA SER A 16 31.28 15.51 -4.88
C SER A 16 29.80 15.08 -4.90
N THR A 17 28.85 16.03 -4.82
CA THR A 17 27.43 15.72 -4.81
C THR A 17 26.93 15.39 -6.23
N ASP A 18 26.41 14.19 -6.42
CA ASP A 18 25.69 13.83 -7.64
C ASP A 18 24.26 14.38 -7.60
N ILE A 19 23.86 15.07 -8.66
CA ILE A 19 22.54 15.64 -8.80
C ILE A 19 21.78 14.89 -9.90
N PHE A 20 20.66 14.25 -9.51
CA PHE A 20 19.80 13.51 -10.41
C PHE A 20 18.54 14.31 -10.71
N ILE A 21 18.45 14.86 -11.92
CA ILE A 21 17.29 15.61 -12.42
C ILE A 21 16.77 14.87 -13.65
N PRO A 22 15.54 14.27 -13.58
CA PRO A 22 14.93 13.60 -14.74
C PRO A 22 14.84 14.52 -15.95
N GLY A 23 15.22 14.03 -17.11
CA GLY A 23 15.25 14.81 -18.37
C GLY A 23 16.45 15.72 -18.54
N GLU A 24 17.28 15.93 -17.50
CA GLU A 24 18.46 16.79 -17.56
C GLU A 24 19.75 15.98 -17.32
N THR A 25 19.99 15.52 -16.07
CA THR A 25 21.21 14.80 -15.72
C THR A 25 21.05 13.29 -15.83
N VAL A 26 19.80 12.79 -15.81
CA VAL A 26 19.43 11.39 -16.07
C VAL A 26 18.28 11.35 -17.06
N ALA A 27 18.20 10.26 -17.83
CA ALA A 27 17.07 10.07 -18.73
C ALA A 27 15.75 9.94 -17.92
N ASP A 28 14.67 10.49 -18.50
CA ASP A 28 13.33 10.24 -17.96
C ASP A 28 13.05 8.74 -17.92
N PRO A 29 12.42 8.23 -16.85
CA PRO A 29 12.02 6.84 -16.82
C PRO A 29 10.98 6.57 -17.93
N PRO A 30 11.03 5.40 -18.58
CA PRO A 30 10.01 5.05 -19.56
C PRO A 30 8.65 4.98 -18.90
N CYS A 31 7.67 5.72 -19.44
CA CYS A 31 6.29 5.65 -18.98
C CYS A 31 5.67 4.30 -19.37
N LEU A 32 4.89 3.71 -18.48
CA LEU A 32 4.00 2.59 -18.82
C LEU A 32 2.78 3.14 -19.59
N PRO A 33 2.23 2.38 -20.56
CA PRO A 33 0.92 2.68 -21.10
C PRO A 33 -0.12 2.84 -19.99
N GLN A 34 -1.06 3.76 -20.15
CA GLN A 34 -2.04 4.11 -19.11
C GLN A 34 -3.36 3.35 -19.25
N ASP A 35 -3.36 2.26 -20.01
CA ASP A 35 -4.49 1.32 -20.08
C ASP A 35 -4.38 0.24 -18.99
N TRP A 36 -5.55 -0.31 -18.62
CA TRP A 36 -5.64 -1.31 -17.55
C TRP A 36 -4.78 -2.54 -17.80
N ASP A 37 -4.85 -3.11 -19.00
CA ASP A 37 -4.21 -4.39 -19.31
C ASP A 37 -2.68 -4.28 -19.24
N SER A 38 -2.12 -3.21 -19.80
CA SER A 38 -0.67 -2.96 -19.75
C SER A 38 -0.18 -2.75 -18.32
N LEU A 39 -0.93 -1.97 -17.51
CA LEU A 39 -0.59 -1.74 -16.11
C LEU A 39 -0.72 -3.02 -15.28
N TYR A 40 -1.78 -3.81 -15.52
CA TYR A 40 -1.99 -5.09 -14.86
C TYR A 40 -0.83 -6.06 -15.13
N GLU A 41 -0.46 -6.27 -16.40
CA GLU A 41 0.62 -7.20 -16.75
C GLU A 41 2.00 -6.73 -16.26
N ALA A 42 2.28 -5.42 -16.30
CA ALA A 42 3.52 -4.88 -15.73
C ALA A 42 3.59 -5.06 -14.21
N THR A 43 2.48 -4.79 -13.50
CA THR A 43 2.38 -4.99 -12.06
C THR A 43 2.51 -6.47 -11.69
N LYS A 44 1.83 -7.34 -12.41
CA LYS A 44 1.91 -8.80 -12.23
C LYS A 44 3.34 -9.31 -12.41
N LYS A 45 4.03 -8.85 -13.44
CA LYS A 45 5.44 -9.20 -13.66
C LYS A 45 6.31 -8.79 -12.46
N SER A 46 6.08 -7.62 -11.89
CA SER A 46 6.81 -7.13 -10.71
C SER A 46 6.50 -7.96 -9.46
N VAL A 47 5.22 -8.28 -9.22
CA VAL A 47 4.77 -9.10 -8.07
C VAL A 47 5.29 -10.54 -8.16
N GLN A 48 5.39 -11.10 -9.37
CA GLN A 48 5.92 -12.44 -9.60
C GLN A 48 7.45 -12.52 -9.58
N ASN A 49 8.14 -11.38 -9.73
CA ASN A 49 9.59 -11.29 -9.71
C ASN A 49 10.08 -10.20 -8.74
N PRO A 50 9.77 -10.31 -7.45
CA PRO A 50 10.12 -9.31 -6.47
C PRO A 50 11.62 -9.24 -6.25
N ILE A 51 12.12 -8.05 -5.85
CA ILE A 51 13.53 -7.82 -5.55
C ILE A 51 13.80 -8.24 -4.10
N GLY A 52 14.73 -9.18 -3.91
CA GLY A 52 15.23 -9.54 -2.57
C GLY A 52 14.27 -10.38 -1.71
N MET A 53 13.18 -10.90 -2.27
CA MET A 53 12.24 -11.79 -1.58
C MET A 53 11.63 -12.82 -2.52
N GLU A 54 10.99 -13.84 -1.97
CA GLU A 54 10.23 -14.82 -2.73
C GLU A 54 8.89 -14.24 -3.23
N PRO A 55 8.37 -14.69 -4.38
CA PRO A 55 7.07 -14.27 -4.88
C PRO A 55 5.92 -14.73 -3.97
N LEU A 56 4.80 -14.02 -4.03
CA LEU A 56 3.61 -14.32 -3.20
C LEU A 56 3.14 -15.78 -3.31
N SER A 57 3.24 -16.37 -4.49
CA SER A 57 2.87 -17.78 -4.72
C SER A 57 3.70 -18.80 -3.93
N LYS A 58 4.85 -18.39 -3.39
CA LYS A 58 5.66 -19.21 -2.50
C LYS A 58 5.50 -18.84 -1.01
N LEU A 59 5.13 -17.60 -0.74
CA LEU A 59 4.94 -17.10 0.61
C LEU A 59 3.54 -17.41 1.14
N ALA A 60 2.52 -17.35 0.28
CA ALA A 60 1.12 -17.59 0.62
C ALA A 60 0.68 -19.01 0.26
N HIS A 61 -0.25 -19.56 1.03
CA HIS A 61 -0.86 -20.87 0.82
C HIS A 61 -2.30 -20.90 1.36
N LYS A 62 -3.03 -21.98 1.13
CA LYS A 62 -4.37 -22.17 1.70
C LYS A 62 -4.34 -22.03 3.22
N GLY A 63 -5.20 -21.18 3.77
CA GLY A 63 -5.30 -20.88 5.20
C GLY A 63 -4.41 -19.74 5.69
N SER A 64 -3.56 -19.17 4.83
CA SER A 64 -2.82 -17.94 5.16
C SER A 64 -3.79 -16.80 5.42
N LYS A 65 -3.57 -16.06 6.52
CA LYS A 65 -4.27 -14.80 6.83
C LYS A 65 -3.49 -13.64 6.24
N VAL A 66 -4.15 -12.81 5.45
CA VAL A 66 -3.52 -11.72 4.70
C VAL A 66 -4.20 -10.40 5.03
N THR A 67 -3.42 -9.38 5.34
CA THR A 67 -3.90 -8.00 5.43
C THR A 67 -3.21 -7.15 4.37
N ILE A 68 -4.00 -6.50 3.52
CA ILE A 68 -3.52 -5.54 2.54
C ILE A 68 -3.71 -4.14 3.13
N VAL A 69 -2.60 -3.46 3.38
CA VAL A 69 -2.60 -2.10 3.93
C VAL A 69 -2.63 -1.09 2.80
N ILE A 70 -3.61 -0.19 2.83
CA ILE A 70 -3.91 0.76 1.76
C ILE A 70 -3.78 2.18 2.31
N PRO A 71 -3.04 3.08 1.66
CA PRO A 71 -2.99 4.47 2.07
C PRO A 71 -4.33 5.18 1.81
N ASP A 72 -4.57 6.26 2.54
CA ASP A 72 -5.78 7.07 2.46
C ASP A 72 -5.97 7.80 1.11
N ILE A 73 -7.04 8.60 1.01
CA ILE A 73 -7.42 9.31 -0.21
C ILE A 73 -6.38 10.34 -0.69
N VAL A 74 -5.55 10.84 0.24
CA VAL A 74 -4.51 11.85 -0.09
C VAL A 74 -3.36 11.23 -0.91
N LYS A 75 -3.19 9.92 -0.83
CA LYS A 75 -2.10 9.20 -1.51
C LYS A 75 -2.58 8.51 -2.79
N GLY A 76 -2.26 9.10 -3.94
CA GLY A 76 -2.53 8.52 -5.26
C GLY A 76 -3.87 8.90 -5.87
N GLY A 77 -4.09 8.49 -7.11
CA GLY A 77 -5.26 8.83 -7.91
C GLY A 77 -6.52 8.04 -7.56
N LEU A 78 -7.65 8.50 -8.10
CA LEU A 78 -8.97 7.85 -7.97
C LEU A 78 -9.49 7.30 -9.30
N GLN A 79 -8.74 7.50 -10.40
CA GLN A 79 -9.08 6.98 -11.71
C GLN A 79 -9.07 5.44 -11.72
N GLU A 80 -9.70 4.84 -12.71
CA GLU A 80 -9.80 3.38 -12.84
C GLU A 80 -8.41 2.71 -12.89
N THR A 81 -7.47 3.33 -13.59
CA THR A 81 -6.09 2.89 -13.72
C THR A 81 -5.17 3.34 -12.58
N ALA A 82 -5.72 3.85 -11.47
CA ALA A 82 -4.92 4.19 -10.29
C ALA A 82 -4.11 2.99 -9.80
N HIS A 83 -2.83 3.19 -9.52
CA HIS A 83 -1.91 2.10 -9.15
C HIS A 83 -2.45 1.24 -8.00
N ARG A 84 -3.17 1.80 -7.04
CA ARG A 84 -3.79 1.06 -5.93
C ARG A 84 -4.79 0.02 -6.42
N ARG A 85 -5.68 0.39 -7.35
CA ARG A 85 -6.69 -0.53 -7.89
C ARG A 85 -6.05 -1.66 -8.66
N VAL A 86 -5.10 -1.34 -9.52
CA VAL A 86 -4.36 -2.32 -10.32
C VAL A 86 -3.56 -3.26 -9.42
N SER A 87 -2.79 -2.71 -8.47
CA SER A 87 -1.94 -3.49 -7.58
C SER A 87 -2.75 -4.42 -6.68
N ILE A 88 -3.83 -3.93 -6.08
CA ILE A 88 -4.70 -4.76 -5.24
C ILE A 88 -5.29 -5.92 -6.06
N ARG A 89 -5.76 -5.66 -7.29
CA ARG A 89 -6.30 -6.72 -8.14
C ARG A 89 -5.26 -7.79 -8.47
N VAL A 90 -4.06 -7.38 -8.87
CA VAL A 90 -2.95 -8.32 -9.15
C VAL A 90 -2.60 -9.15 -7.92
N ILE A 91 -2.47 -8.50 -6.76
CA ILE A 91 -2.14 -9.17 -5.50
C ILE A 91 -3.21 -10.20 -5.13
N LEU A 92 -4.49 -9.82 -5.23
CA LEU A 92 -5.61 -10.74 -4.98
C LEU A 92 -5.57 -11.94 -5.92
N ASP A 93 -5.32 -11.74 -7.20
CA ASP A 93 -5.25 -12.82 -8.17
C ASP A 93 -4.09 -13.78 -7.89
N GLU A 94 -2.93 -13.28 -7.47
CA GLU A 94 -1.79 -14.12 -7.06
C GLU A 94 -2.07 -14.86 -5.74
N LEU A 95 -2.74 -14.23 -4.78
CA LEU A 95 -3.16 -14.86 -3.53
C LEU A 95 -4.19 -15.98 -3.76
N TYR A 96 -5.18 -15.73 -4.62
CA TYR A 96 -6.16 -16.76 -4.99
C TYR A 96 -5.51 -17.95 -5.69
N LYS A 97 -4.55 -17.71 -6.59
CA LYS A 97 -3.75 -18.78 -7.22
C LYS A 97 -2.94 -19.59 -6.20
N ALA A 98 -2.45 -18.94 -5.14
CA ALA A 98 -1.76 -19.61 -4.02
C ALA A 98 -2.71 -20.38 -3.08
N GLY A 99 -4.03 -20.30 -3.32
CA GLY A 99 -5.06 -20.98 -2.54
C GLY A 99 -5.58 -20.22 -1.33
N VAL A 100 -5.22 -18.95 -1.18
CA VAL A 100 -5.80 -18.09 -0.13
C VAL A 100 -7.27 -17.84 -0.47
N GLU A 101 -8.14 -18.00 0.51
CA GLU A 101 -9.57 -17.78 0.34
C GLU A 101 -9.92 -16.31 0.66
N LYS A 102 -10.92 -15.76 -0.04
CA LYS A 102 -11.36 -14.36 0.19
C LYS A 102 -11.61 -14.05 1.66
N ARG A 103 -12.24 -14.97 2.42
CA ARG A 103 -12.52 -14.79 3.86
C ARG A 103 -11.29 -14.62 4.73
N ASP A 104 -10.11 -14.94 4.22
CA ASP A 104 -8.84 -14.86 4.91
C ASP A 104 -8.06 -13.58 4.56
N ILE A 105 -8.67 -12.68 3.77
CA ILE A 105 -8.07 -11.42 3.31
C ILE A 105 -8.81 -10.25 3.95
N LEU A 106 -8.06 -9.31 4.53
CA LEU A 106 -8.56 -8.04 5.06
C LEU A 106 -7.91 -6.89 4.31
N LEU A 107 -8.69 -5.89 3.94
CA LEU A 107 -8.24 -4.62 3.42
C LEU A 107 -8.31 -3.58 4.54
N ILE A 108 -7.19 -2.95 4.89
CA ILE A 108 -7.15 -1.94 5.96
C ILE A 108 -6.59 -0.62 5.46
N PHE A 109 -7.33 0.47 5.66
CA PHE A 109 -6.86 1.81 5.35
C PHE A 109 -5.97 2.34 6.46
N SER A 110 -4.78 2.79 6.08
CA SER A 110 -3.77 3.39 6.95
C SER A 110 -3.75 4.90 6.73
N ASN A 111 -4.20 5.65 7.73
CA ASN A 111 -4.42 7.10 7.58
C ASN A 111 -3.24 7.95 8.08
N GLY A 112 -2.30 7.36 8.82
CA GLY A 112 -1.24 8.11 9.47
C GLY A 112 -1.83 9.18 10.40
N LEU A 113 -1.47 10.45 10.16
CA LEU A 113 -1.99 11.62 10.89
C LEU A 113 -3.24 12.24 10.23
N HIS A 114 -3.76 11.65 9.17
CA HIS A 114 -4.95 12.14 8.47
C HIS A 114 -6.23 11.62 9.14
N PRO A 115 -7.38 12.27 8.88
CA PRO A 115 -8.66 11.78 9.34
C PRO A 115 -8.92 10.34 8.90
N ARG A 116 -9.68 9.60 9.71
CA ARG A 116 -10.06 8.23 9.41
C ARG A 116 -10.81 8.16 8.08
N THR A 117 -10.39 7.25 7.20
CA THR A 117 -11.05 7.01 5.91
C THR A 117 -12.48 6.53 6.14
N ASN A 118 -13.46 7.26 5.62
CA ASN A 118 -14.87 6.89 5.70
C ASN A 118 -15.28 5.95 4.57
N VAL A 119 -16.50 5.41 4.64
CA VAL A 119 -17.02 4.40 3.70
C VAL A 119 -17.05 4.91 2.26
N GLU A 120 -17.45 6.16 2.04
CA GLU A 120 -17.52 6.78 0.71
C GLU A 120 -16.11 6.92 0.10
N GLU A 121 -15.14 7.30 0.91
CA GLU A 121 -13.73 7.37 0.49
C GLU A 121 -13.15 5.98 0.19
N MET A 122 -13.47 4.97 1.00
CA MET A 122 -13.08 3.57 0.73
C MET A 122 -13.57 3.13 -0.65
N GLN A 123 -14.84 3.39 -0.97
CA GLN A 123 -15.41 3.07 -2.27
C GLN A 123 -14.74 3.84 -3.41
N LYS A 124 -14.51 5.16 -3.22
CA LYS A 124 -13.79 5.99 -4.21
C LYS A 124 -12.37 5.51 -4.49
N ILE A 125 -11.66 5.06 -3.47
CA ILE A 125 -10.28 4.57 -3.59
C ILE A 125 -10.24 3.21 -4.28
N LEU A 126 -11.07 2.27 -3.84
CA LEU A 126 -11.06 0.88 -4.34
C LEU A 126 -11.77 0.74 -5.69
N GLY A 127 -12.73 1.61 -5.96
CA GLY A 127 -13.70 1.44 -7.03
C GLY A 127 -14.77 0.40 -6.70
N ASP A 128 -15.88 0.43 -7.44
CA ASP A 128 -17.08 -0.35 -7.12
C ASP A 128 -16.82 -1.86 -7.10
N ALA A 129 -15.99 -2.37 -8.01
CA ALA A 129 -15.72 -3.80 -8.11
C ALA A 129 -15.09 -4.37 -6.84
N LEU A 130 -13.97 -3.81 -6.38
CA LEU A 130 -13.27 -4.25 -5.17
C LEU A 130 -14.08 -3.93 -3.91
N PHE A 131 -14.71 -2.76 -3.86
CA PHE A 131 -15.54 -2.38 -2.72
C PHE A 131 -16.70 -3.35 -2.53
N ASN A 132 -17.47 -3.64 -3.57
CA ASN A 132 -18.61 -4.57 -3.50
C ASN A 132 -18.18 -6.04 -3.26
N GLU A 133 -16.97 -6.39 -3.65
CA GLU A 133 -16.40 -7.71 -3.38
C GLU A 133 -16.14 -7.93 -1.87
N PHE A 134 -15.60 -6.94 -1.16
CA PHE A 134 -15.07 -7.11 0.21
C PHE A 134 -15.92 -6.44 1.30
N TYR A 135 -16.55 -5.31 1.03
CA TYR A 135 -17.26 -4.54 2.05
C TYR A 135 -18.44 -5.27 2.69
N PRO A 136 -19.32 -5.97 1.93
CA PRO A 136 -20.48 -6.66 2.51
C PRO A 136 -20.13 -7.76 3.51
N SER A 137 -18.93 -8.33 3.42
CA SER A 137 -18.42 -9.36 4.35
C SER A 137 -17.61 -8.80 5.51
N GLY A 138 -17.56 -7.46 5.68
CA GLY A 138 -16.81 -6.81 6.77
C GLY A 138 -15.30 -6.88 6.61
N GLN A 139 -14.79 -7.13 5.39
CA GLN A 139 -13.37 -7.30 5.12
C GLN A 139 -12.68 -6.01 4.64
N ILE A 140 -13.30 -4.86 4.86
CA ILE A 140 -12.70 -3.55 4.68
C ILE A 140 -12.84 -2.77 5.99
N THR A 141 -11.75 -2.24 6.50
CA THR A 141 -11.73 -1.41 7.70
C THR A 141 -10.72 -0.27 7.58
N SER A 142 -10.74 0.63 8.54
CA SER A 142 -9.77 1.72 8.65
C SER A 142 -9.05 1.61 9.98
N HIS A 143 -7.74 1.80 9.98
CA HIS A 143 -6.96 1.88 11.21
C HIS A 143 -7.42 3.09 12.04
N ASP A 144 -7.54 2.88 13.34
CA ASP A 144 -7.82 3.90 14.33
C ASP A 144 -6.77 3.78 15.45
N SER A 145 -5.96 4.80 15.63
CA SER A 145 -4.91 4.82 16.65
C SER A 145 -5.43 5.03 18.07
N GLU A 146 -6.71 5.37 18.21
CA GLU A 146 -7.39 5.56 19.50
C GLU A 146 -8.31 4.39 19.87
N ASP A 147 -8.45 3.43 18.98
CA ASP A 147 -9.20 2.18 19.23
C ASP A 147 -8.31 1.15 19.93
N TYR A 148 -8.14 1.30 21.24
CA TYR A 148 -7.28 0.45 22.05
C TYR A 148 -7.71 -1.03 22.08
N ASP A 149 -8.97 -1.35 21.78
CA ASP A 149 -9.43 -2.75 21.68
C ASP A 149 -8.84 -3.48 20.48
N HIS A 150 -8.42 -2.72 19.47
CA HIS A 150 -7.78 -3.21 18.25
C HIS A 150 -6.28 -2.88 18.15
N LEU A 151 -5.66 -2.50 19.26
CA LEU A 151 -4.21 -2.32 19.38
C LEU A 151 -3.60 -3.40 20.28
N VAL A 152 -2.41 -3.85 19.92
CA VAL A 152 -1.57 -4.75 20.73
C VAL A 152 -0.45 -3.91 21.32
N ASP A 153 -0.29 -4.00 22.65
CA ASP A 153 0.84 -3.40 23.35
C ASP A 153 2.06 -4.32 23.23
N LEU A 154 3.10 -3.84 22.58
CA LEU A 154 4.39 -4.54 22.40
C LEU A 154 5.43 -4.15 23.46
N GLY A 155 5.06 -3.34 24.45
CA GLY A 155 5.94 -2.81 25.48
C GLY A 155 6.33 -1.35 25.28
N THR A 156 7.46 -0.97 25.85
CA THR A 156 7.94 0.42 25.84
C THR A 156 9.36 0.50 25.27
N THR A 157 9.65 1.62 24.62
CA THR A 157 11.01 1.95 24.20
C THR A 157 11.90 2.27 25.40
N ASP A 158 13.22 2.35 25.21
CA ASP A 158 14.16 2.79 26.24
C ASP A 158 13.89 4.23 26.74
N ARG A 159 13.12 5.01 25.99
CA ARG A 159 12.68 6.36 26.39
C ARG A 159 11.35 6.39 27.14
N GLY A 160 10.71 5.22 27.31
CA GLY A 160 9.42 5.11 27.99
C GLY A 160 8.20 5.32 27.10
N ASP A 161 8.37 5.41 25.77
CA ASP A 161 7.25 5.57 24.84
C ASP A 161 6.57 4.23 24.61
N PRO A 162 5.23 4.12 24.70
CA PRO A 162 4.51 2.89 24.41
C PRO A 162 4.61 2.51 22.92
N VAL A 163 4.78 1.22 22.65
CA VAL A 163 4.78 0.67 21.29
C VAL A 163 3.48 -0.09 21.07
N LEU A 164 2.57 0.54 20.34
CA LEU A 164 1.26 -0.03 20.01
C LEU A 164 1.20 -0.39 18.52
N MET A 165 0.66 -1.56 18.22
CA MET A 165 0.50 -2.03 16.85
C MET A 165 -0.95 -2.42 16.57
N ASN A 166 -1.41 -2.21 15.35
CA ASN A 166 -2.72 -2.65 14.92
C ASN A 166 -2.81 -4.18 15.00
N LYS A 167 -3.83 -4.69 15.69
CA LYS A 167 -4.04 -6.10 15.94
C LYS A 167 -4.18 -6.94 14.66
N TYR A 168 -4.89 -6.40 13.65
CA TYR A 168 -5.05 -7.08 12.37
C TYR A 168 -3.75 -7.21 11.56
N VAL A 169 -2.74 -6.40 11.89
CA VAL A 169 -1.41 -6.48 11.28
C VAL A 169 -0.49 -7.38 12.14
N TYR A 170 -0.65 -7.33 13.45
CA TYR A 170 0.17 -8.12 14.38
C TYR A 170 -0.17 -9.62 14.34
N ASP A 171 -1.47 -9.97 14.31
CA ASP A 171 -1.96 -11.36 14.36
C ASP A 171 -1.83 -12.12 13.02
N LEU A 172 -1.11 -11.56 12.04
CA LEU A 172 -0.96 -12.18 10.73
C LEU A 172 -0.02 -13.39 10.76
N SER A 173 -0.42 -14.42 10.03
CA SER A 173 0.48 -15.52 9.65
C SER A 173 1.33 -15.16 8.42
N LEU A 174 0.97 -14.12 7.68
CA LEU A 174 1.67 -13.60 6.51
C LEU A 174 1.37 -12.11 6.25
N ILE A 175 2.41 -11.42 6.03
CA ILE A 175 2.82 -10.08 5.72
C ILE A 175 1.83 -9.23 4.91
N HIS A 176 1.71 -8.00 5.35
CA HIS A 176 1.14 -6.86 4.66
C HIS A 176 1.96 -6.46 3.42
N ILE A 177 1.27 -6.04 2.45
CA ILE A 177 1.82 -5.45 1.23
C ILE A 177 1.35 -4.00 1.17
#